data_a35318e3b7ed08f0803a4cb631a8d885
#
_entry.id   a35318e3b7ed08f0803a4cb631a8d885
#
_cell.length_a   1.000
_cell.length_b   1.000
_cell.length_c   1.000
_cell.angle_alpha   90.00
_cell.angle_beta   90.00
_cell.angle_gamma   90.00
#
_symmetry.space_group_name_H-M   'P 1'
#
loop_
_entity.id
_entity.type
_entity.pdbx_description
1 polymer ?
#
loop_
_entity_poly.entity_id
_entity_poly.type
_entity_poly.pdbx_seq_one_letter_code
_entity_poly.pdbx_strand_id
1 'polypeptide(L)'
;WDETFADDGTTIYGNAGGAWTAFKSGGGDDELSAATLVDIRANIVHATSTSAHYADLAERYATDTSVEAGDVVMLGGSEEVTKCNDDLSDAVFGVVSDSPAFLMNATAGNNESHPMIALKGRVFVKVKGTGQAGDRIVSGGNGEARIATLDECTTFNTLGRLIKHKYNEETALTECVIGVK
;
A
#
# COMPACT_ATOMS: atom_id res chain seq x y z
N TRP A 1 10.59 35.77 1.92
CA TRP A 1 11.46 34.60 1.73
C TRP A 1 12.88 35.10 1.90
N ASP A 2 13.45 34.93 3.07
CA ASP A 2 14.86 35.21 3.30
C ASP A 2 15.60 33.90 3.16
N GLU A 3 16.20 33.68 1.99
CA GLU A 3 16.96 32.50 1.65
C GLU A 3 18.40 32.68 2.14
N THR A 4 18.64 32.44 3.39
CA THR A 4 20.01 32.25 3.88
C THR A 4 20.23 30.73 4.04
N PHE A 5 20.63 30.09 2.95
CA PHE A 5 21.32 28.81 3.04
C PHE A 5 22.75 29.09 3.47
N ALA A 6 23.04 28.87 4.73
CA ALA A 6 24.43 28.78 5.17
C ALA A 6 24.92 27.37 4.81
N ASP A 7 25.54 27.23 3.64
CA ASP A 7 26.28 26.03 3.29
C ASP A 7 27.68 26.13 3.91
N ASP A 8 27.84 25.54 5.08
CA ASP A 8 29.16 25.26 5.64
C ASP A 8 29.68 23.89 5.20
N GLY A 9 28.98 23.26 4.22
CA GLY A 9 29.28 21.94 3.69
C GLY A 9 28.91 20.77 4.60
N THR A 10 28.34 21.02 5.77
CA THR A 10 28.06 19.97 6.78
C THR A 10 26.65 20.01 7.38
N THR A 11 25.87 21.10 7.16
CA THR A 11 24.58 21.24 7.82
C THR A 11 23.54 21.88 6.90
N ILE A 12 22.40 21.23 6.72
CA ILE A 12 21.23 21.76 6.02
C ILE A 12 20.24 22.27 7.08
N TYR A 13 19.80 23.52 6.95
CA TYR A 13 18.83 24.14 7.85
C TYR A 13 17.46 24.26 7.15
N GLY A 14 16.40 23.83 7.80
CA GLY A 14 15.04 24.02 7.36
C GLY A 14 14.24 24.81 8.38
N ASN A 15 13.39 25.73 7.92
CA ASN A 15 12.46 26.47 8.76
C ASN A 15 11.05 25.88 8.64
N ALA A 16 10.58 25.24 9.71
CA ALA A 16 9.20 24.80 9.84
C ALA A 16 8.53 25.62 10.98
N GLY A 17 7.83 26.70 10.60
CA GLY A 17 7.04 27.46 11.56
C GLY A 17 7.85 28.30 12.56
N GLY A 18 9.01 28.84 12.16
CA GLY A 18 9.83 29.74 12.97
C GLY A 18 10.91 29.07 13.81
N ALA A 19 11.06 27.76 13.75
CA ALA A 19 12.18 27.05 14.32
C ALA A 19 13.08 26.47 13.22
N TRP A 20 14.39 26.76 13.28
CA TRP A 20 15.38 26.16 12.40
C TRP A 20 15.80 24.80 12.96
N THR A 21 15.59 23.74 12.21
CA THR A 21 16.07 22.40 12.56
C THR A 21 17.28 22.06 11.69
N ALA A 22 18.40 21.81 12.30
CA ALA A 22 19.63 21.46 11.61
C ALA A 22 19.65 19.96 11.30
N PHE A 23 19.87 19.61 10.03
CA PHE A 23 20.22 18.25 9.63
C PHE A 23 21.74 18.20 9.47
N LYS A 24 22.46 17.56 10.38
CA LYS A 24 23.91 17.42 10.27
C LYS A 24 24.26 16.29 9.30
N SER A 25 25.03 16.63 8.27
CA SER A 25 25.84 15.66 7.53
C SER A 25 27.26 15.66 8.12
N GLY A 26 27.50 14.93 9.15
CA GLY A 26 28.83 14.79 9.72
C GLY A 26 29.17 13.33 9.81
N GLY A 27 30.37 12.94 9.38
CA GLY A 27 30.86 11.56 9.40
C GLY A 27 30.91 10.95 10.79
N GLY A 28 29.81 10.45 11.21
CA GLY A 28 29.50 9.67 12.38
C GLY A 28 28.07 9.25 12.21
N ASP A 29 27.72 8.05 12.66
CA ASP A 29 26.39 7.46 12.60
C ASP A 29 25.37 8.28 13.42
N ASP A 30 25.14 9.56 13.03
CA ASP A 30 24.06 10.37 13.56
C ASP A 30 22.75 9.90 12.92
N GLU A 31 22.32 8.69 13.26
CA GLU A 31 20.95 8.28 13.11
C GLU A 31 20.07 9.33 13.82
N LEU A 32 19.17 9.96 13.05
CA LEU A 32 18.00 10.60 13.64
C LEU A 32 17.35 9.52 14.51
N SER A 33 17.46 9.63 15.83
CA SER A 33 16.96 8.61 16.73
C SER A 33 15.50 8.33 16.39
N ALA A 34 15.07 7.08 16.49
CA ALA A 34 13.73 6.59 16.15
C ALA A 34 12.57 7.33 16.86
N ALA A 35 12.88 8.29 17.73
CA ALA A 35 11.91 9.15 18.41
C ALA A 35 11.45 10.38 17.58
N THR A 36 12.06 10.65 16.41
CA THR A 36 11.72 11.83 15.61
C THR A 36 11.59 11.44 14.14
N LEU A 37 10.44 10.87 13.79
CA LEU A 37 10.06 10.73 12.38
C LEU A 37 9.70 12.11 11.84
N VAL A 38 10.41 12.57 10.82
CA VAL A 38 10.19 13.86 10.18
C VAL A 38 9.64 13.62 8.77
N ASP A 39 8.46 14.15 8.51
CA ASP A 39 7.92 14.20 7.15
C ASP A 39 8.64 15.28 6.34
N ILE A 40 9.18 14.90 5.19
CA ILE A 40 9.70 15.85 4.21
C ILE A 40 8.56 16.22 3.25
N ARG A 41 8.09 17.46 3.31
CA ARG A 41 7.12 18.01 2.36
C ARG A 41 7.82 18.94 1.41
N ALA A 42 8.04 18.51 0.18
CA ALA A 42 8.67 19.28 -0.87
C ALA A 42 7.91 19.14 -2.18
N ASN A 43 8.01 20.14 -3.07
CA ASN A 43 7.43 20.04 -4.41
C ASN A 43 8.14 18.97 -5.25
N ILE A 44 9.47 18.91 -5.14
CA ILE A 44 10.31 17.90 -5.79
C ILE A 44 11.40 17.47 -4.80
N VAL A 45 11.61 16.16 -4.68
CA VAL A 45 12.74 15.59 -3.94
C VAL A 45 13.65 14.87 -4.94
N HIS A 46 14.85 15.38 -5.15
CA HIS A 46 15.91 14.71 -5.90
C HIS A 46 16.76 13.90 -4.92
N ALA A 47 16.44 12.63 -4.76
CA ALA A 47 17.14 11.75 -3.84
C ALA A 47 17.16 10.32 -4.35
N THR A 48 18.15 9.54 -3.90
CA THR A 48 18.14 8.09 -4.04
C THR A 48 17.64 7.50 -2.72
N SER A 49 16.47 6.85 -2.75
CA SER A 49 15.99 6.07 -1.61
C SER A 49 16.54 4.65 -1.72
N THR A 50 17.25 4.20 -0.69
CA THR A 50 17.87 2.86 -0.67
C THR A 50 16.99 1.82 0.00
N SER A 51 15.96 2.23 0.76
CA SER A 51 14.99 1.31 1.36
C SER A 51 13.62 1.95 1.48
N ALA A 52 12.58 1.12 1.32
CA ALA A 52 11.21 1.44 1.67
C ALA A 52 10.76 0.47 2.76
N HIS A 53 10.01 0.97 3.76
CA HIS A 53 9.59 0.17 4.90
C HIS A 53 8.46 -0.81 4.53
N TYR A 54 7.69 -0.48 3.49
CA TYR A 54 6.55 -1.22 2.96
C TYR A 54 6.75 -1.52 1.48
N ALA A 55 5.94 -2.39 0.89
CA ALA A 55 6.29 -3.00 -0.37
C ALA A 55 5.18 -2.98 -1.44
N ASP A 56 4.11 -2.20 -1.25
CA ASP A 56 3.05 -2.04 -2.24
C ASP A 56 2.97 -0.63 -2.80
N LEU A 57 2.53 -0.55 -4.05
CA LEU A 57 2.13 0.66 -4.75
C LEU A 57 0.62 0.79 -4.63
N ALA A 58 0.15 1.85 -4.00
CA ALA A 58 -1.28 2.14 -3.84
C ALA A 58 -1.67 3.50 -4.40
N GLU A 59 -2.96 3.65 -4.62
CA GLU A 59 -3.61 4.90 -5.00
C GLU A 59 -4.93 5.06 -4.24
N ARG A 60 -5.34 6.31 -3.98
CA ARG A 60 -6.64 6.58 -3.38
C ARG A 60 -7.73 6.60 -4.44
N TYR A 61 -8.79 5.82 -4.20
CA TYR A 61 -9.99 5.74 -5.03
C TYR A 61 -11.23 6.01 -4.19
N ALA A 62 -12.21 6.73 -4.75
CA ALA A 62 -13.51 6.91 -4.13
C ALA A 62 -14.25 5.57 -3.99
N THR A 63 -14.83 5.29 -2.82
CA THR A 63 -15.59 4.08 -2.55
C THR A 63 -17.01 4.38 -2.11
N ASP A 64 -17.97 3.58 -2.56
CA ASP A 64 -19.39 3.64 -2.18
C ASP A 64 -19.73 2.74 -0.98
N THR A 65 -18.78 1.95 -0.51
CA THR A 65 -18.96 1.01 0.60
C THR A 65 -17.87 1.14 1.64
N SER A 66 -18.18 0.79 2.89
CA SER A 66 -17.17 0.67 3.93
C SER A 66 -16.26 -0.51 3.65
N VAL A 67 -14.97 -0.26 3.61
CA VAL A 67 -13.92 -1.25 3.41
C VAL A 67 -12.85 -1.14 4.49
N GLU A 68 -12.16 -2.24 4.76
CA GLU A 68 -11.11 -2.35 5.76
C GLU A 68 -9.82 -2.89 5.13
N ALA A 69 -8.69 -2.71 5.81
CA ALA A 69 -7.42 -3.26 5.37
C ALA A 69 -7.52 -4.77 5.06
N GLY A 70 -7.02 -5.15 3.91
CA GLY A 70 -7.07 -6.51 3.39
C GLY A 70 -8.33 -6.87 2.60
N ASP A 71 -9.35 -5.98 2.55
CA ASP A 71 -10.52 -6.22 1.70
C ASP A 71 -10.15 -6.13 0.21
N VAL A 72 -10.70 -7.07 -0.55
CA VAL A 72 -10.64 -7.07 -2.02
C VAL A 72 -11.70 -6.14 -2.57
N VAL A 73 -11.30 -5.27 -3.48
CA VAL A 73 -12.19 -4.34 -4.17
C VAL A 73 -12.22 -4.61 -5.67
N MET A 74 -13.30 -4.19 -6.29
CA MET A 74 -13.49 -4.25 -7.74
C MET A 74 -13.81 -2.87 -8.31
N LEU A 75 -13.59 -2.67 -9.60
CA LEU A 75 -14.01 -1.47 -10.33
C LEU A 75 -15.52 -1.45 -10.46
N GLY A 76 -16.10 -0.27 -10.30
CA GLY A 76 -17.55 -0.05 -10.47
C GLY A 76 -18.25 0.19 -9.14
N GLY A 77 -19.58 0.04 -9.16
CA GLY A 77 -20.45 0.53 -8.10
C GLY A 77 -20.99 1.92 -8.44
N SER A 78 -21.35 2.71 -7.45
CA SER A 78 -21.75 4.12 -7.65
C SER A 78 -20.58 5.10 -7.56
N GLU A 79 -19.41 4.63 -7.15
CA GLU A 79 -18.14 5.35 -7.11
C GLU A 79 -17.07 4.62 -7.95
N GLU A 80 -15.79 5.00 -7.80
CA GLU A 80 -14.68 4.41 -8.58
C GLU A 80 -14.45 2.94 -8.28
N VAL A 81 -14.53 2.59 -6.99
CA VAL A 81 -14.37 1.21 -6.51
C VAL A 81 -15.47 0.84 -5.52
N THR A 82 -15.76 -0.45 -5.45
CA THR A 82 -16.67 -1.02 -4.45
C THR A 82 -16.08 -2.30 -3.86
N LYS A 83 -16.57 -2.74 -2.71
CA LYS A 83 -16.19 -4.04 -2.13
C LYS A 83 -16.55 -5.18 -3.10
N CYS A 84 -15.61 -6.06 -3.37
CA CYS A 84 -15.84 -7.20 -4.26
C CYS A 84 -16.70 -8.26 -3.56
N ASN A 85 -17.98 -8.35 -3.95
CA ASN A 85 -18.92 -9.30 -3.38
C ASN A 85 -19.09 -10.58 -4.22
N ASP A 86 -18.50 -10.61 -5.40
CA ASP A 86 -18.61 -11.72 -6.33
C ASP A 86 -17.43 -12.68 -6.21
N ASP A 87 -17.70 -13.99 -6.25
CA ASP A 87 -16.69 -15.01 -6.44
C ASP A 87 -16.21 -15.00 -7.90
N LEU A 88 -14.90 -15.16 -8.11
CA LEU A 88 -14.26 -15.18 -9.43
C LEU A 88 -14.54 -13.94 -10.30
N SER A 89 -14.68 -12.79 -9.68
CA SER A 89 -14.98 -11.54 -10.40
C SER A 89 -13.89 -11.16 -11.39
N ASP A 90 -14.23 -10.96 -12.65
CA ASP A 90 -13.34 -10.42 -13.68
C ASP A 90 -13.10 -8.89 -13.50
N ALA A 91 -13.89 -8.23 -12.67
CA ALA A 91 -13.73 -6.82 -12.33
C ALA A 91 -12.83 -6.58 -11.11
N VAL A 92 -12.25 -7.65 -10.54
CA VAL A 92 -11.33 -7.52 -9.40
C VAL A 92 -10.19 -6.56 -9.73
N PHE A 93 -9.93 -5.61 -8.81
CA PHE A 93 -9.04 -4.49 -9.10
C PHE A 93 -7.83 -4.45 -8.17
N GLY A 94 -8.03 -4.48 -6.86
CA GLY A 94 -6.97 -4.34 -5.89
C GLY A 94 -7.37 -4.74 -4.49
N VAL A 95 -6.54 -4.38 -3.52
CA VAL A 95 -6.72 -4.70 -2.10
C VAL A 95 -6.54 -3.43 -1.27
N VAL A 96 -7.37 -3.22 -0.26
CA VAL A 96 -7.20 -2.10 0.67
C VAL A 96 -5.91 -2.26 1.47
N SER A 97 -5.00 -1.32 1.31
CA SER A 97 -3.74 -1.24 2.05
C SER A 97 -3.87 -0.31 3.25
N ASP A 98 -3.15 -0.59 4.31
CA ASP A 98 -3.03 0.28 5.48
C ASP A 98 -1.70 1.05 5.52
N SER A 99 -0.70 0.60 4.78
CA SER A 99 0.67 1.13 4.85
C SER A 99 1.44 0.96 3.54
N PRO A 100 1.04 1.65 2.46
CA PRO A 100 1.73 1.52 1.17
C PRO A 100 3.14 2.11 1.22
N ALA A 101 4.06 1.53 0.44
CA ALA A 101 5.40 2.10 0.23
C ALA A 101 5.36 3.38 -0.61
N PHE A 102 4.42 3.44 -1.55
CA PHE A 102 4.17 4.60 -2.39
C PHE A 102 2.67 4.81 -2.56
N LEU A 103 2.20 6.02 -2.24
CA LEU A 103 0.79 6.39 -2.33
C LEU A 103 0.59 7.46 -3.39
N MET A 104 -0.13 7.12 -4.45
CA MET A 104 -0.61 8.06 -5.46
C MET A 104 -1.94 8.70 -5.00
N ASN A 105 -2.26 9.85 -5.57
CA ASN A 105 -3.49 10.60 -5.30
C ASN A 105 -3.75 10.84 -3.80
N ALA A 106 -2.69 11.06 -3.03
CA ALA A 106 -2.72 11.06 -1.56
C ALA A 106 -3.65 12.12 -0.93
N THR A 107 -4.02 13.16 -1.69
CA THR A 107 -4.87 14.27 -1.24
C THR A 107 -6.34 14.14 -1.63
N ALA A 108 -6.74 13.07 -2.32
CA ALA A 108 -8.11 12.89 -2.82
C ALA A 108 -9.17 12.81 -1.70
N GLY A 109 -8.80 12.27 -0.55
CA GLY A 109 -9.70 12.13 0.59
C GLY A 109 -9.06 11.38 1.76
N ASN A 110 -9.88 10.89 2.68
CA ASN A 110 -9.47 10.09 3.82
C ASN A 110 -9.70 8.59 3.57
N ASN A 111 -9.34 7.73 4.54
CA ASN A 111 -9.48 6.29 4.41
C ASN A 111 -10.93 5.78 4.36
N GLU A 112 -11.90 6.59 4.81
CA GLU A 112 -13.32 6.24 4.79
C GLU A 112 -13.92 6.49 3.40
N SER A 113 -13.59 7.63 2.79
CA SER A 113 -14.13 8.05 1.49
C SER A 113 -13.26 7.62 0.32
N HIS A 114 -11.94 7.59 0.51
CA HIS A 114 -10.95 7.26 -0.50
C HIS A 114 -9.87 6.35 0.11
N PRO A 115 -10.17 5.08 0.38
CA PRO A 115 -9.20 4.13 0.89
C PRO A 115 -7.99 4.01 -0.03
N MET A 116 -6.86 3.61 0.53
CA MET A 116 -5.65 3.33 -0.24
C MET A 116 -5.77 1.93 -0.86
N ILE A 117 -5.84 1.84 -2.17
CA ILE A 117 -5.97 0.58 -2.89
C ILE A 117 -4.60 0.18 -3.43
N ALA A 118 -4.05 -0.92 -2.91
CA ALA A 118 -2.86 -1.55 -3.44
C ALA A 118 -3.15 -2.14 -4.83
N LEU A 119 -2.37 -1.72 -5.81
CA LEU A 119 -2.47 -2.15 -7.21
C LEU A 119 -1.41 -3.19 -7.56
N LYS A 120 -0.26 -3.12 -6.89
CA LYS A 120 0.88 -4.00 -7.14
C LYS A 120 1.81 -4.08 -5.94
N GLY A 121 2.37 -5.26 -5.71
CA GLY A 121 3.38 -5.46 -4.70
C GLY A 121 2.89 -6.36 -3.57
N ARG A 122 3.58 -6.28 -2.44
CA ARG A 122 3.32 -7.11 -1.26
C ARG A 122 2.32 -6.42 -0.34
N VAL A 123 1.20 -7.07 -0.06
CA VAL A 123 0.11 -6.54 0.78
C VAL A 123 -0.51 -7.68 1.59
N PHE A 124 -1.11 -7.34 2.74
CA PHE A 124 -1.95 -8.28 3.48
C PHE A 124 -3.35 -8.32 2.87
N VAL A 125 -3.85 -9.52 2.59
CA VAL A 125 -5.16 -9.79 2.00
C VAL A 125 -5.96 -10.68 2.95
N LYS A 126 -7.25 -10.43 3.11
CA LYS A 126 -8.17 -11.34 3.78
C LYS A 126 -8.38 -12.57 2.90
N VAL A 127 -7.70 -13.67 3.20
CA VAL A 127 -7.74 -14.90 2.42
C VAL A 127 -8.44 -15.99 3.19
N LYS A 128 -9.41 -16.66 2.56
CA LYS A 128 -10.13 -17.85 3.05
C LYS A 128 -9.53 -19.11 2.48
N GLY A 129 -9.52 -20.18 3.28
CA GLY A 129 -9.02 -21.49 2.90
C GLY A 129 -7.52 -21.69 3.15
N THR A 130 -7.05 -22.93 3.04
CA THR A 130 -5.63 -23.29 3.12
C THR A 130 -4.96 -23.20 1.76
N GLY A 131 -3.65 -22.90 1.74
CA GLY A 131 -2.89 -22.81 0.49
C GLY A 131 -1.39 -22.83 0.71
N GLN A 132 -0.68 -23.10 -0.36
CA GLN A 132 0.79 -23.12 -0.38
C GLN A 132 1.34 -21.82 -0.94
N ALA A 133 2.58 -21.50 -0.58
CA ALA A 133 3.30 -20.40 -1.21
C ALA A 133 3.33 -20.59 -2.74
N GLY A 134 2.95 -19.54 -3.48
CA GLY A 134 2.82 -19.59 -4.94
C GLY A 134 1.41 -19.85 -5.47
N ASP A 135 0.48 -20.33 -4.63
CA ASP A 135 -0.91 -20.53 -5.03
C ASP A 135 -1.57 -19.21 -5.43
N ARG A 136 -2.40 -19.27 -6.47
CA ARG A 136 -3.14 -18.12 -6.95
C ARG A 136 -4.33 -17.80 -6.05
N ILE A 137 -4.58 -16.51 -5.90
CA ILE A 137 -5.77 -16.00 -5.20
C ILE A 137 -6.67 -15.23 -6.17
N VAL A 138 -7.96 -15.43 -5.99
CA VAL A 138 -9.05 -14.76 -6.70
C VAL A 138 -10.00 -14.13 -5.70
N SER A 139 -10.96 -13.31 -6.16
CA SER A 139 -12.04 -12.87 -5.27
C SER A 139 -12.87 -14.07 -4.80
N GLY A 140 -13.20 -14.12 -3.52
CA GLY A 140 -14.05 -15.13 -2.90
C GLY A 140 -15.41 -14.59 -2.44
N GLY A 141 -15.73 -13.34 -2.84
CA GLY A 141 -16.92 -12.63 -2.37
C GLY A 141 -16.72 -11.96 -1.00
N ASN A 142 -17.62 -11.08 -0.65
CA ASN A 142 -17.64 -10.39 0.65
C ASN A 142 -16.35 -9.62 1.02
N GLY A 143 -15.62 -9.13 0.03
CA GLY A 143 -14.33 -8.46 0.23
C GLY A 143 -13.18 -9.42 0.55
N GLU A 144 -13.38 -10.72 0.50
CA GLU A 144 -12.35 -11.73 0.76
C GLU A 144 -11.73 -12.25 -0.54
N ALA A 145 -10.50 -12.70 -0.47
CA ALA A 145 -9.91 -13.57 -1.48
C ALA A 145 -10.01 -15.04 -1.05
N ARG A 146 -9.89 -15.94 -2.00
CA ARG A 146 -9.73 -17.39 -1.76
C ARG A 146 -8.65 -17.98 -2.66
N ILE A 147 -8.19 -19.17 -2.29
CA ILE A 147 -7.31 -19.95 -3.14
C ILE A 147 -8.11 -20.47 -4.34
N ALA A 148 -7.52 -20.38 -5.52
CA ALA A 148 -8.13 -20.84 -6.76
C ALA A 148 -7.40 -22.06 -7.33
N THR A 149 -8.15 -22.96 -7.93
CA THR A 149 -7.62 -24.01 -8.79
C THR A 149 -7.11 -23.44 -10.10
N LEU A 150 -6.31 -24.17 -10.85
CA LEU A 150 -5.69 -23.65 -12.05
C LEU A 150 -6.70 -23.34 -13.17
N ASP A 151 -7.76 -24.10 -13.24
CA ASP A 151 -8.86 -23.99 -14.20
C ASP A 151 -9.86 -22.85 -13.87
N GLU A 152 -9.89 -22.38 -12.63
CA GLU A 152 -10.65 -21.19 -12.23
C GLU A 152 -9.95 -19.88 -12.57
N CYS A 153 -8.63 -19.90 -12.75
CA CYS A 153 -7.83 -18.70 -12.94
C CYS A 153 -7.88 -18.19 -14.38
N THR A 154 -8.18 -16.90 -14.52
CA THR A 154 -8.03 -16.16 -15.77
C THR A 154 -7.04 -15.01 -15.58
N THR A 155 -6.68 -14.34 -16.66
CA THR A 155 -5.90 -13.11 -16.59
C THR A 155 -6.67 -11.99 -15.89
N PHE A 156 -7.99 -12.02 -15.95
CA PHE A 156 -8.83 -10.95 -15.43
C PHE A 156 -9.18 -11.14 -13.96
N ASN A 157 -9.48 -12.38 -13.52
CA ASN A 157 -9.93 -12.65 -12.15
C ASN A 157 -8.81 -12.98 -11.16
N THR A 158 -7.57 -13.21 -11.62
CA THR A 158 -6.43 -13.49 -10.74
C THR A 158 -5.95 -12.20 -10.09
N LEU A 159 -6.11 -12.09 -8.77
CA LEU A 159 -5.65 -10.96 -7.97
C LEU A 159 -4.13 -11.00 -7.73
N GLY A 160 -3.60 -12.18 -7.42
CA GLY A 160 -2.19 -12.37 -7.10
C GLY A 160 -1.87 -13.78 -6.61
N ARG A 161 -0.85 -13.87 -5.72
CA ARG A 161 -0.37 -15.15 -5.19
C ARG A 161 -0.01 -15.07 -3.71
N LEU A 162 -0.14 -16.17 -3.00
CA LEU A 162 0.40 -16.33 -1.65
C LEU A 162 1.94 -16.26 -1.67
N ILE A 163 2.51 -15.52 -0.72
CA ILE A 163 3.97 -15.50 -0.50
C ILE A 163 4.39 -16.61 0.48
N LYS A 164 3.54 -16.94 1.44
CA LYS A 164 3.77 -17.95 2.47
C LYS A 164 2.64 -18.98 2.49
N HIS A 165 2.90 -20.15 3.07
CA HIS A 165 1.86 -21.15 3.33
C HIS A 165 0.82 -20.61 4.31
N LYS A 166 -0.44 -20.87 4.04
CA LYS A 166 -1.58 -20.59 4.91
C LYS A 166 -2.19 -21.94 5.36
N TYR A 167 -2.20 -22.20 6.66
CA TYR A 167 -2.52 -23.50 7.23
C TYR A 167 -3.93 -23.61 7.82
N ASN A 168 -4.65 -22.51 7.96
CA ASN A 168 -6.01 -22.50 8.50
C ASN A 168 -7.06 -22.27 7.41
N GLU A 169 -8.25 -22.80 7.62
CA GLU A 169 -9.40 -22.63 6.72
C GLU A 169 -10.10 -21.29 6.90
N GLU A 170 -9.97 -20.68 8.08
CA GLU A 170 -10.62 -19.43 8.41
C GLU A 170 -10.03 -18.27 7.60
N THR A 171 -10.86 -17.26 7.37
CA THR A 171 -10.39 -16.02 6.77
C THR A 171 -9.37 -15.34 7.67
N ALA A 172 -8.21 -15.03 7.15
CA ALA A 172 -7.14 -14.36 7.88
C ALA A 172 -6.35 -13.43 6.97
N LEU A 173 -5.82 -12.35 7.56
CA LEU A 173 -4.85 -11.50 6.88
C LEU A 173 -3.60 -12.32 6.53
N THR A 174 -3.36 -12.48 5.26
CA THR A 174 -2.30 -13.31 4.71
C THR A 174 -1.45 -12.48 3.76
N GLU A 175 -0.14 -12.58 3.90
CA GLU A 175 0.80 -11.84 3.07
C GLU A 175 0.82 -12.40 1.64
N CYS A 176 0.46 -11.56 0.68
CA CYS A 176 0.34 -11.90 -0.73
C CYS A 176 1.15 -10.93 -1.58
N VAL A 177 1.49 -11.33 -2.79
CA VAL A 177 1.91 -10.43 -3.85
C VAL A 177 0.77 -10.27 -4.84
N ILE A 178 0.33 -9.05 -5.10
CA ILE A 178 -0.74 -8.73 -6.04
C ILE A 178 -0.20 -8.03 -7.29
N GLY A 179 -1.07 -7.93 -8.32
CA GLY A 179 -0.68 -7.38 -9.62
C GLY A 179 0.27 -8.29 -10.41
N VAL A 180 0.35 -9.57 -10.05
CA VAL A 180 1.07 -10.64 -10.76
C VAL A 180 0.09 -11.76 -11.12
N LYS A 181 0.21 -12.29 -12.33
CA LYS A 181 -0.70 -13.29 -12.92
C LYS A 181 -0.09 -14.69 -12.90
#